data_dd07bef953b3bcd7d2fe6893ca0c66ac
#
_entry.id   dd07bef953b3bcd7d2fe6893ca0c66ac
#
_cell.length_a   1.000
_cell.length_b   1.000
_cell.length_c   1.000
_cell.angle_alpha   90.00
_cell.angle_beta   90.00
_cell.angle_gamma   90.00
#
_symmetry.space_group_name_H-M   'P 1'
#
loop_
_entity.id
_entity.type
_entity.pdbx_description
1 polymer ?
#
loop_
_entity_poly.entity_id
_entity_poly.type
_entity_poly.pdbx_seq_one_letter_code
_entity_poly.pdbx_strand_id
1 'polypeptide(L)'
;GVLWHWGRTVAAVEPGALVLSNSVRAEFDHVFDVRGVGAKPALPMRGVRGEVFLLHAPGASLRRPVRLMHPRHSVYIVPRPDDCLVVGASEIESEDRSPVSLRSTLELLSAAHSAIPALAEARVVHTETNLRPSLPDNLPVVRHAPGKTEINGLFRHGWLIAPALVEQALQELAL
;
A
#
# COMPACT_ATOMS: atom_id res chain seq x y z
N GLY A 1 -26.64 -0.69 -2.45
CA GLY A 1 -25.46 0.12 -2.77
C GLY A 1 -24.53 0.21 -1.59
N VAL A 2 -23.31 0.74 -1.77
CA VAL A 2 -22.32 0.92 -0.72
C VAL A 2 -22.43 2.33 -0.13
N LEU A 3 -22.44 2.42 1.21
CA LEU A 3 -22.37 3.69 1.93
C LEU A 3 -20.92 3.96 2.34
N TRP A 4 -20.44 5.17 2.04
CA TRP A 4 -19.08 5.60 2.36
C TRP A 4 -19.10 6.63 3.49
N HIS A 5 -18.32 6.39 4.53
CA HIS A 5 -18.17 7.29 5.69
C HIS A 5 -16.73 7.81 5.76
N TRP A 6 -16.45 8.84 4.97
CA TRP A 6 -15.12 9.49 4.93
C TRP A 6 -14.84 10.33 6.18
N GLY A 7 -13.56 10.49 6.51
CA GLY A 7 -13.13 11.33 7.64
C GLY A 7 -13.48 10.75 9.01
N ARG A 8 -13.76 9.45 9.10
CA ARG A 8 -14.04 8.76 10.36
C ARG A 8 -12.83 7.92 10.77
N THR A 9 -12.29 8.20 11.95
CA THR A 9 -11.20 7.39 12.52
C THR A 9 -11.81 6.28 13.38
N VAL A 10 -11.47 5.04 13.03
CA VAL A 10 -11.87 3.86 13.80
C VAL A 10 -10.83 3.59 14.88
N ALA A 11 -11.21 3.69 16.15
CA ALA A 11 -10.37 3.43 17.29
C ALA A 11 -10.26 1.92 17.60
N ALA A 12 -11.38 1.19 17.52
CA ALA A 12 -11.40 -0.24 17.72
C ALA A 12 -12.36 -0.94 16.75
N VAL A 13 -12.03 -2.19 16.43
CA VAL A 13 -12.89 -3.10 15.65
C VAL A 13 -13.20 -4.29 16.56
N GLU A 14 -14.46 -4.45 16.87
CA GLU A 14 -15.00 -5.52 17.73
C GLU A 14 -15.86 -6.46 16.88
N PRO A 15 -16.16 -7.67 17.36
CA PRO A 15 -17.17 -8.52 16.73
C PRO A 15 -18.50 -7.79 16.60
N GLY A 16 -18.99 -7.65 15.36
CA GLY A 16 -20.25 -6.97 15.06
C GLY A 16 -20.28 -5.47 15.36
N ALA A 17 -19.15 -4.80 15.61
CA ALA A 17 -19.16 -3.37 15.91
C ALA A 17 -17.88 -2.64 15.55
N LEU A 18 -18.00 -1.34 15.31
CA LEU A 18 -16.91 -0.38 15.20
C LEU A 18 -17.02 0.65 16.33
N VAL A 19 -15.88 0.98 16.93
CA VAL A 19 -15.78 2.10 17.87
C VAL A 19 -14.98 3.20 17.20
N LEU A 20 -15.58 4.37 17.04
CA LEU A 20 -14.93 5.54 16.46
C LEU A 20 -14.12 6.31 17.53
N SER A 21 -13.19 7.15 17.10
CA SER A 21 -12.35 7.96 17.99
C SER A 21 -13.12 8.94 18.88
N ASN A 22 -14.35 9.30 18.50
CA ASN A 22 -15.27 10.12 19.30
C ASN A 22 -16.17 9.28 20.22
N SER A 23 -15.82 8.02 20.47
CA SER A 23 -16.55 7.05 21.30
C SER A 23 -17.92 6.63 20.79
N VAL A 24 -18.27 6.99 19.56
CA VAL A 24 -19.49 6.49 18.91
C VAL A 24 -19.29 5.03 18.54
N ARG A 25 -20.22 4.17 18.95
CA ARG A 25 -20.29 2.76 18.59
C ARG A 25 -21.30 2.58 17.45
N ALA A 26 -20.90 1.89 16.39
CA ALA A 26 -21.77 1.49 15.29
C ALA A 26 -21.83 -0.02 15.22
N GLU A 27 -23.03 -0.59 15.14
CA GLU A 27 -23.29 -2.04 15.11
C GLU A 27 -23.59 -2.53 13.70
N PHE A 28 -23.15 -3.76 13.41
CA PHE A 28 -23.25 -4.43 12.12
C PHE A 28 -23.40 -5.94 12.33
N ASP A 29 -24.01 -6.64 11.38
CA ASP A 29 -24.10 -8.10 11.40
C ASP A 29 -22.68 -8.74 11.34
N HIS A 30 -21.78 -8.13 10.57
CA HIS A 30 -20.39 -8.59 10.42
C HIS A 30 -19.47 -7.42 10.08
N VAL A 31 -18.23 -7.47 10.57
CA VAL A 31 -17.20 -6.44 10.33
C VAL A 31 -15.97 -7.05 9.68
N PHE A 32 -15.48 -6.45 8.60
CA PHE A 32 -14.19 -6.78 7.99
C PHE A 32 -13.14 -5.76 8.43
N ASP A 33 -12.12 -6.22 9.16
CA ASP A 33 -10.98 -5.38 9.54
C ASP A 33 -9.85 -5.50 8.51
N VAL A 34 -9.69 -4.48 7.69
CA VAL A 34 -8.68 -4.38 6.63
C VAL A 34 -7.77 -3.15 6.84
N ARG A 35 -7.60 -2.69 8.08
CA ARG A 35 -6.93 -1.42 8.42
C ARG A 35 -5.41 -1.41 8.20
N GLY A 36 -4.79 -2.51 7.78
CA GLY A 36 -3.35 -2.58 7.62
C GLY A 36 -2.62 -2.32 8.95
N VAL A 37 -1.65 -1.41 8.96
CA VAL A 37 -0.91 -1.04 10.19
C VAL A 37 -1.80 -0.47 11.30
N GLY A 38 -3.00 -0.01 10.95
CA GLY A 38 -4.00 0.44 11.93
C GLY A 38 -4.65 -0.70 12.73
N ALA A 39 -4.37 -1.96 12.41
CA ALA A 39 -4.82 -3.11 13.19
C ALA A 39 -3.98 -3.38 14.45
N LYS A 40 -2.93 -2.60 14.69
CA LYS A 40 -2.18 -2.65 15.97
C LYS A 40 -3.06 -2.20 17.14
N PRO A 41 -2.86 -2.78 18.33
CA PRO A 41 -1.98 -3.89 18.69
C PRO A 41 -2.59 -5.28 18.49
N ALA A 42 -3.84 -5.38 18.00
CA ALA A 42 -4.56 -6.65 17.86
C ALA A 42 -3.83 -7.66 16.96
N LEU A 43 -3.11 -7.16 15.95
CA LEU A 43 -2.20 -7.95 15.12
C LEU A 43 -0.76 -7.46 15.29
N PRO A 44 0.25 -8.36 15.27
CA PRO A 44 1.66 -7.99 15.36
C PRO A 44 2.16 -7.39 14.05
N MET A 45 1.47 -6.35 13.58
CA MET A 45 1.78 -5.66 12.33
C MET A 45 3.03 -4.81 12.48
N ARG A 46 3.84 -4.75 11.42
CA ARG A 46 4.86 -3.73 11.25
C ARG A 46 4.65 -2.97 9.95
N GLY A 47 5.05 -1.72 9.94
CA GLY A 47 5.07 -0.91 8.73
C GLY A 47 6.42 -1.05 8.04
N VAL A 48 6.40 -1.36 6.73
CA VAL A 48 7.61 -1.32 5.89
C VAL A 48 7.50 -0.11 4.98
N ARG A 49 8.39 0.86 5.19
CA ARG A 49 8.40 2.14 4.49
C ARG A 49 8.67 1.95 3.00
N GLY A 50 7.82 2.55 2.18
CA GLY A 50 7.95 2.63 0.74
C GLY A 50 7.85 4.06 0.25
N GLU A 51 8.77 4.45 -0.62
CA GLU A 51 8.84 5.78 -1.22
C GLU A 51 8.74 5.67 -2.73
N VAL A 52 7.98 6.57 -3.35
CA VAL A 52 7.77 6.63 -4.79
C VAL A 52 7.84 8.07 -5.28
N PHE A 53 8.14 8.23 -6.56
CA PHE A 53 8.23 9.50 -7.27
C PHE A 53 7.25 9.52 -8.42
N LEU A 54 6.52 10.61 -8.59
CA LEU A 54 5.75 10.91 -9.79
C LEU A 54 6.57 11.89 -10.62
N LEU A 55 6.92 11.48 -11.83
CA LEU A 55 7.63 12.29 -12.80
C LEU A 55 6.67 12.74 -13.89
N HIS A 56 6.78 13.99 -14.33
CA HIS A 56 6.23 14.47 -15.58
C HIS A 56 7.35 14.46 -16.62
N ALA A 57 7.20 13.68 -17.68
CA ALA A 57 8.23 13.38 -18.65
C ALA A 57 7.67 13.40 -20.08
N PRO A 58 7.25 14.58 -20.61
CA PRO A 58 6.77 14.70 -21.96
C PRO A 58 7.88 14.27 -22.94
N GLY A 59 7.56 13.34 -23.84
CA GLY A 59 8.52 12.76 -24.77
C GLY A 59 9.16 11.44 -24.31
N ALA A 60 9.00 11.02 -23.08
CA ALA A 60 9.35 9.67 -22.65
C ALA A 60 8.19 8.72 -23.00
N SER A 61 8.21 8.16 -24.20
CA SER A 61 7.14 7.25 -24.67
C SER A 61 7.25 5.87 -24.02
N LEU A 62 6.58 5.69 -22.89
CA LEU A 62 6.47 4.42 -22.21
C LEU A 62 5.01 3.92 -22.25
N ARG A 63 4.77 2.78 -22.90
CA ARG A 63 3.43 2.21 -23.06
C ARG A 63 3.10 1.09 -22.06
N ARG A 64 4.11 0.56 -21.37
CA ARG A 64 3.98 -0.58 -20.43
C ARG A 64 4.86 -0.35 -19.23
N PRO A 65 4.53 -0.93 -18.06
CA PRO A 65 5.43 -0.95 -16.93
C PRO A 65 6.78 -1.59 -17.30
N VAL A 66 7.85 -0.95 -16.85
CA VAL A 66 9.22 -1.47 -16.93
C VAL A 66 9.66 -1.83 -15.51
N ARG A 67 10.28 -2.98 -15.36
CA ARG A 67 10.94 -3.38 -14.13
C ARG A 67 12.42 -3.57 -14.39
N LEU A 68 13.23 -2.75 -13.72
CA LEU A 68 14.67 -2.87 -13.76
C LEU A 68 15.11 -3.93 -12.74
N MET A 69 15.72 -5.00 -13.24
CA MET A 69 16.30 -6.05 -12.42
C MET A 69 17.78 -5.70 -12.14
N HIS A 70 17.97 -4.85 -11.13
CA HIS A 70 19.31 -4.43 -10.71
C HIS A 70 19.73 -5.19 -9.43
N PRO A 71 21.02 -5.57 -9.26
CA PRO A 71 21.47 -6.33 -8.08
C PRO A 71 21.19 -5.65 -6.74
N ARG A 72 21.18 -4.32 -6.70
CA ARG A 72 20.96 -3.54 -5.47
C ARG A 72 19.55 -3.00 -5.32
N HIS A 73 18.82 -2.79 -6.43
CA HIS A 73 17.57 -2.05 -6.41
C HIS A 73 16.54 -2.72 -7.32
N SER A 74 15.37 -2.99 -6.79
CA SER A 74 14.22 -3.39 -7.59
C SER A 74 13.40 -2.14 -7.93
N VAL A 75 13.66 -1.55 -9.09
CA VAL A 75 12.97 -0.34 -9.54
C VAL A 75 11.93 -0.70 -10.58
N TYR A 76 10.76 -0.12 -10.48
CA TYR A 76 9.75 -0.15 -11.53
C TYR A 76 9.43 1.27 -12.00
N ILE A 77 9.08 1.38 -13.27
CA ILE A 77 8.64 2.63 -13.91
C ILE A 77 7.30 2.32 -14.56
N VAL A 78 6.25 3.01 -14.11
CA VAL A 78 4.88 2.73 -14.53
C VAL A 78 4.28 3.96 -15.19
N PRO A 79 3.87 3.87 -16.47
CA PRO A 79 3.22 4.99 -17.15
C PRO A 79 1.87 5.33 -16.51
N ARG A 80 1.56 6.61 -16.47
CA ARG A 80 0.30 7.21 -16.04
C ARG A 80 -0.21 8.16 -17.10
N PRO A 81 -1.50 8.59 -17.05
CA PRO A 81 -1.98 9.67 -17.93
C PRO A 81 -1.14 10.94 -17.84
N ASP A 82 -1.31 11.82 -18.79
CA ASP A 82 -0.73 13.17 -18.84
C ASP A 82 0.79 13.18 -18.77
N ASP A 83 1.43 12.32 -19.57
CA ASP A 83 2.89 12.17 -19.66
C ASP A 83 3.58 11.93 -18.30
N CYS A 84 2.83 11.36 -17.36
CA CYS A 84 3.36 11.05 -16.04
C CYS A 84 3.87 9.61 -15.93
N LEU A 85 4.89 9.42 -15.10
CA LEU A 85 5.48 8.13 -14.78
C LEU A 85 5.64 8.00 -13.26
N VAL A 86 5.25 6.87 -12.69
CA VAL A 86 5.58 6.52 -11.31
C VAL A 86 6.87 5.71 -11.29
N VAL A 87 7.85 6.19 -10.53
CA VAL A 87 9.11 5.48 -10.26
C VAL A 87 9.09 5.00 -8.81
N GLY A 88 9.28 3.74 -8.58
CA GLY A 88 9.27 3.14 -7.24
C GLY A 88 10.03 1.81 -7.20
N ALA A 89 10.16 1.28 -6.04
CA ALA A 89 9.93 1.88 -4.74
C ALA A 89 11.00 1.42 -3.78
N SER A 90 11.29 2.24 -2.80
CA SER A 90 12.14 1.80 -1.68
C SER A 90 11.43 0.72 -0.85
N GLU A 91 12.22 -0.06 -0.11
CA GLU A 91 11.76 -1.01 0.89
C GLU A 91 12.68 -0.88 2.10
N ILE A 92 12.17 -0.21 3.14
CA ILE A 92 12.95 0.17 4.30
C ILE A 92 12.23 -0.34 5.55
N GLU A 93 12.91 -1.11 6.37
CA GLU A 93 12.39 -1.56 7.67
C GLU A 93 12.35 -0.37 8.65
N SER A 94 11.33 0.44 8.51
CA SER A 94 11.08 1.64 9.31
C SER A 94 9.61 2.01 9.25
N GLU A 95 9.07 2.53 10.34
CA GLU A 95 7.72 3.09 10.40
C GLU A 95 7.70 4.63 10.30
N ASP A 96 8.83 5.23 9.96
CA ASP A 96 8.92 6.66 9.71
C ASP A 96 8.07 7.06 8.51
N ARG A 97 7.22 8.08 8.68
CA ARG A 97 6.32 8.64 7.65
C ARG A 97 6.76 10.00 7.15
N SER A 98 7.97 10.42 7.50
CA SER A 98 8.54 11.68 7.00
C SER A 98 8.66 11.67 5.46
N PRO A 99 8.85 12.81 4.81
CA PRO A 99 9.05 12.88 3.37
C PRO A 99 10.16 11.96 2.86
N VAL A 100 10.20 11.74 1.54
CA VAL A 100 11.18 10.88 0.89
C VAL A 100 12.61 11.23 1.26
N SER A 101 13.45 10.21 1.44
CA SER A 101 14.84 10.38 1.83
C SER A 101 15.73 10.78 0.65
N LEU A 102 16.83 11.49 0.92
CA LEU A 102 17.86 11.77 -0.08
C LEU A 102 18.41 10.47 -0.70
N ARG A 103 18.61 9.45 0.13
CA ARG A 103 19.10 8.15 -0.33
C ARG A 103 18.16 7.53 -1.36
N SER A 104 16.87 7.41 -1.06
CA SER A 104 15.88 6.84 -1.98
C SER A 104 15.76 7.68 -3.26
N THR A 105 15.85 9.01 -3.13
CA THR A 105 15.84 9.92 -4.29
C THR A 105 16.98 9.58 -5.25
N LEU A 106 18.20 9.50 -4.74
CA LEU A 106 19.37 9.19 -5.57
C LEU A 106 19.30 7.78 -6.16
N GLU A 107 18.96 6.78 -5.37
CA GLU A 107 18.92 5.39 -5.80
C GLU A 107 17.85 5.14 -6.88
N LEU A 108 16.61 5.58 -6.63
CA LEU A 108 15.50 5.31 -7.53
C LEU A 108 15.56 6.14 -8.82
N LEU A 109 15.86 7.44 -8.72
CA LEU A 109 15.88 8.30 -9.90
C LEU A 109 17.11 8.04 -10.78
N SER A 110 18.29 7.75 -10.20
CA SER A 110 19.46 7.36 -10.99
C SER A 110 19.24 6.04 -11.72
N ALA A 111 18.62 5.06 -11.07
CA ALA A 111 18.30 3.79 -11.71
C ALA A 111 17.26 3.97 -12.83
N ALA A 112 16.23 4.79 -12.61
CA ALA A 112 15.23 5.09 -13.63
C ALA A 112 15.87 5.80 -14.84
N HIS A 113 16.70 6.82 -14.62
CA HIS A 113 17.40 7.53 -15.68
C HIS A 113 18.36 6.61 -16.46
N SER A 114 19.07 5.72 -15.78
CA SER A 114 19.96 4.75 -16.44
C SER A 114 19.18 3.79 -17.35
N ALA A 115 17.96 3.40 -16.95
CA ALA A 115 17.11 2.53 -17.75
C ALA A 115 16.45 3.27 -18.93
N ILE A 116 16.09 4.54 -18.72
CA ILE A 116 15.40 5.38 -19.69
C ILE A 116 16.09 6.75 -19.74
N PRO A 117 17.13 6.93 -20.58
CA PRO A 117 17.88 8.20 -20.65
C PRO A 117 17.00 9.41 -21.00
N ALA A 118 15.88 9.22 -21.69
CA ALA A 118 14.91 10.27 -21.98
C ALA A 118 14.30 10.93 -20.74
N LEU A 119 14.50 10.36 -19.55
CA LEU A 119 14.07 10.97 -18.28
C LEU A 119 15.01 12.06 -17.76
N ALA A 120 16.10 12.37 -18.44
CA ALA A 120 17.09 13.37 -18.00
C ALA A 120 16.45 14.72 -17.63
N GLU A 121 15.47 15.16 -18.42
CA GLU A 121 14.78 16.45 -18.22
C GLU A 121 13.38 16.31 -17.58
N ALA A 122 13.02 15.12 -17.10
CA ALA A 122 11.75 14.92 -16.40
C ALA A 122 11.69 15.76 -15.12
N ARG A 123 10.49 16.18 -14.75
CA ARG A 123 10.24 16.97 -13.54
C ARG A 123 9.64 16.08 -12.45
N VAL A 124 10.19 16.11 -11.25
CA VAL A 124 9.57 15.49 -10.07
C VAL A 124 8.39 16.37 -9.67
N VAL A 125 7.18 15.90 -9.90
CA VAL A 125 5.94 16.66 -9.63
C VAL A 125 5.28 16.25 -8.33
N HIS A 126 5.54 15.04 -7.84
CA HIS A 126 5.04 14.58 -6.55
C HIS A 126 5.95 13.46 -5.99
N THR A 127 5.95 13.37 -4.67
CA THR A 127 6.60 12.26 -3.94
C THR A 127 5.64 11.73 -2.89
N GLU A 128 5.69 10.43 -2.65
CA GLU A 128 4.82 9.79 -1.66
C GLU A 128 5.63 8.85 -0.78
N THR A 129 5.34 8.88 0.53
CA THR A 129 5.87 7.96 1.52
C THR A 129 4.72 7.28 2.24
N ASN A 130 4.71 5.96 2.26
CA ASN A 130 3.70 5.21 2.99
C ASN A 130 4.26 3.92 3.57
N LEU A 131 3.47 3.28 4.46
CA LEU A 131 3.85 2.04 5.13
C LEU A 131 3.07 0.87 4.55
N ARG A 132 3.79 -0.15 4.08
CA ARG A 132 3.19 -1.43 3.71
C ARG A 132 2.91 -2.22 4.99
N PRO A 133 1.68 -2.71 5.20
CA PRO A 133 1.36 -3.53 6.35
C PRO A 133 1.97 -4.92 6.20
N SER A 134 2.82 -5.30 7.12
CA SER A 134 3.48 -6.61 7.12
C SER A 134 3.37 -7.31 8.45
N LEU A 135 3.14 -8.62 8.42
CA LEU A 135 3.31 -9.50 9.56
C LEU A 135 4.79 -9.95 9.68
N PRO A 136 5.20 -10.54 10.80
CA PRO A 136 6.60 -10.93 11.01
C PRO A 136 7.17 -11.86 9.92
N ASP A 137 6.32 -12.73 9.37
CA ASP A 137 6.65 -13.70 8.31
C ASP A 137 6.44 -13.17 6.88
N ASN A 138 5.93 -11.93 6.73
CA ASN A 138 5.52 -11.32 5.47
C ASN A 138 4.37 -12.04 4.74
N LEU A 139 3.67 -12.93 5.41
CA LEU A 139 2.52 -13.62 4.83
C LEU A 139 1.22 -12.89 5.18
N PRO A 140 0.23 -12.85 4.29
CA PRO A 140 -1.07 -12.31 4.60
C PRO A 140 -1.83 -13.24 5.56
N VAL A 141 -2.79 -12.67 6.29
CA VAL A 141 -3.66 -13.42 7.18
C VAL A 141 -5.11 -13.15 6.86
N VAL A 142 -5.91 -14.22 6.84
CA VAL A 142 -7.37 -14.21 6.93
C VAL A 142 -7.73 -14.89 8.24
N ARG A 143 -8.45 -14.21 9.12
CA ARG A 143 -8.92 -14.76 10.40
C ARG A 143 -10.39 -14.49 10.56
N HIS A 144 -11.12 -15.53 10.91
CA HIS A 144 -12.55 -15.46 11.19
C HIS A 144 -12.83 -15.61 12.69
N ALA A 145 -13.77 -14.80 13.17
CA ALA A 145 -14.40 -14.92 14.46
C ALA A 145 -15.88 -14.59 14.31
N PRO A 146 -16.76 -15.01 15.21
CA PRO A 146 -18.17 -14.62 15.14
C PRO A 146 -18.31 -13.09 15.06
N GLY A 147 -18.97 -12.60 13.99
CA GLY A 147 -19.19 -11.16 13.75
C GLY A 147 -17.97 -10.38 13.25
N LYS A 148 -16.80 -11.03 13.01
CA LYS A 148 -15.59 -10.32 12.56
C LYS A 148 -14.71 -11.16 11.64
N THR A 149 -14.22 -10.56 10.58
CA THR A 149 -13.15 -11.12 9.73
C THR A 149 -12.00 -10.12 9.60
N GLU A 150 -10.78 -10.58 9.76
CA GLU A 150 -9.56 -9.80 9.57
C GLU A 150 -8.84 -10.25 8.29
N ILE A 151 -8.55 -9.33 7.37
CA ILE A 151 -7.73 -9.57 6.19
C ILE A 151 -6.60 -8.54 6.21
N ASN A 152 -5.39 -8.99 6.52
CA ASN A 152 -4.26 -8.08 6.75
C ASN A 152 -2.92 -8.67 6.33
N GLY A 153 -1.86 -7.85 6.39
CA GLY A 153 -0.49 -8.30 6.16
C GLY A 153 -0.13 -8.54 4.70
N LEU A 154 -0.84 -7.92 3.75
CA LEU A 154 -0.63 -8.15 2.31
C LEU A 154 0.72 -7.62 1.80
N PHE A 155 1.46 -6.88 2.62
CA PHE A 155 2.78 -6.36 2.34
C PHE A 155 2.83 -5.62 1.00
N ARG A 156 3.68 -6.05 0.07
CA ARG A 156 3.85 -5.43 -1.26
C ARG A 156 2.99 -6.06 -2.37
N HIS A 157 2.24 -7.09 -2.05
CA HIS A 157 1.47 -7.86 -3.03
C HIS A 157 -0.04 -7.58 -2.99
N GLY A 158 -0.47 -6.57 -2.23
CA GLY A 158 -1.89 -6.28 -1.98
C GLY A 158 -2.74 -6.22 -3.25
N TRP A 159 -2.32 -5.50 -4.27
CA TRP A 159 -3.07 -5.40 -5.53
C TRP A 159 -3.25 -6.73 -6.25
N LEU A 160 -2.28 -7.63 -6.14
CA LEU A 160 -2.32 -8.92 -6.82
C LEU A 160 -3.15 -9.96 -6.05
N ILE A 161 -2.99 -10.02 -4.72
CA ILE A 161 -3.55 -11.11 -3.91
C ILE A 161 -4.85 -10.74 -3.18
N ALA A 162 -5.16 -9.45 -3.01
CA ALA A 162 -6.37 -9.03 -2.30
C ALA A 162 -7.68 -9.65 -2.86
N PRO A 163 -7.91 -9.72 -4.19
CA PRO A 163 -9.13 -10.34 -4.71
C PRO A 163 -9.30 -11.80 -4.25
N ALA A 164 -8.22 -12.59 -4.31
CA ALA A 164 -8.26 -14.01 -3.90
C ALA A 164 -8.52 -14.16 -2.39
N LEU A 165 -7.89 -13.31 -1.55
CA LEU A 165 -8.11 -13.34 -0.10
C LEU A 165 -9.54 -12.91 0.28
N VAL A 166 -10.11 -11.94 -0.43
CA VAL A 166 -11.50 -11.53 -0.24
C VAL A 166 -12.44 -12.65 -0.64
N GLU A 167 -12.21 -13.27 -1.79
CA GLU A 167 -13.03 -14.40 -2.26
C GLU A 167 -12.97 -15.57 -1.25
N GLN A 168 -11.76 -15.93 -0.79
CA GLN A 168 -11.59 -16.94 0.26
C GLN A 168 -12.39 -16.58 1.51
N ALA A 169 -12.25 -15.36 2.00
CA ALA A 169 -12.93 -14.89 3.21
C ALA A 169 -14.47 -14.96 3.09
N LEU A 170 -15.02 -14.62 1.93
CA LEU A 170 -16.46 -14.70 1.68
C LEU A 170 -16.95 -16.14 1.57
N GLN A 171 -16.20 -17.04 0.93
CA GLN A 171 -16.52 -18.46 0.84
C GLN A 171 -16.57 -19.12 2.23
N GLU A 172 -15.60 -18.82 3.10
CA GLU A 172 -15.53 -19.35 4.46
C GLU A 172 -16.67 -18.83 5.36
N LEU A 173 -17.24 -17.66 5.05
CA LEU A 173 -18.41 -17.11 5.74
C LEU A 173 -19.75 -17.61 5.13
N ALA A 174 -19.71 -18.35 4.03
CA ALA A 174 -20.88 -18.79 3.27
C ALA A 174 -21.78 -17.60 2.82
N LEU A 175 -21.16 -16.46 2.47
CA LEU A 175 -21.77 -15.24 1.97
C LEU A 175 -21.68 -15.14 0.44
#